data_5a0cef3826fb9717aef356d76c50a165
#
_entry.id   5a0cef3826fb9717aef356d76c50a165
#
_cell.length_a   1.000
_cell.length_b   1.000
_cell.length_c   1.000
_cell.angle_alpha   90.00
_cell.angle_beta   90.00
_cell.angle_gamma   90.00
#
_symmetry.space_group_name_H-M   'P 1'
#
loop_
_entity.id
_entity.type
_entity.pdbx_description
1 polymer ?
#
loop_
_entity_poly.entity_id
_entity_poly.type
_entity_poly.pdbx_seq_one_letter_code
_entity_poly.pdbx_strand_id
1 'polypeptide(L)'
;MNSSPVEISGATKIVGIFGWPVAHSFSPRMHTAAFRALGLDYAYVPFPVAPENLEEAVRGFRAMGFRGANVTIPHKEKILPLLDGLSPLSQKMGTVNTLYWEGDRLTGTTTDPWGALANLKEAGFEAQNQDIALVGCGGAARAISFAFACEHPEMPITVVFRREDADQAQRLQRELLDKTEAAVSLFPLEDFERRAGNYELVVNATPVGMSPNTDAVPFPTTMLHAGQCVLDIVYNPRRTRLLNEAQQRGCKTVEGLGMLLHQGAKSFELWTGRQAPIDVMRTALDLG
;
A
#
# COMPACT_ATOMS: atom_id res chain seq x y z
N MET A 1 4.50 -22.43 17.89
CA MET A 1 5.91 -22.56 17.45
C MET A 1 6.75 -21.65 18.33
N ASN A 2 7.70 -22.21 19.10
CA ASN A 2 8.64 -21.42 19.91
C ASN A 2 9.48 -20.57 18.98
N SER A 3 9.18 -19.27 18.90
CA SER A 3 10.03 -18.32 18.19
C SER A 3 11.27 -18.06 19.04
N SER A 4 12.39 -18.71 18.70
CA SER A 4 13.68 -18.31 19.28
C SER A 4 13.84 -16.79 19.10
N PRO A 5 14.37 -16.08 20.08
CA PRO A 5 14.61 -14.64 19.95
C PRO A 5 15.51 -14.34 18.75
N VAL A 6 15.40 -13.14 18.18
CA VAL A 6 16.38 -12.66 17.18
C VAL A 6 17.70 -12.49 17.92
N GLU A 7 18.71 -13.24 17.49
CA GLU A 7 20.07 -13.06 18.01
C GLU A 7 20.66 -11.83 17.33
N ILE A 8 21.02 -10.81 18.10
CA ILE A 8 21.63 -9.57 17.62
C ILE A 8 23.14 -9.67 17.84
N SER A 9 23.91 -9.47 16.78
CA SER A 9 25.38 -9.43 16.79
C SER A 9 25.90 -8.05 16.37
N GLY A 10 27.21 -7.85 16.46
CA GLY A 10 27.85 -6.64 15.94
C GLY A 10 27.81 -6.51 14.41
N ALA A 11 27.43 -7.58 13.70
CA ALA A 11 27.29 -7.61 12.24
C ALA A 11 25.82 -7.46 11.77
N THR A 12 24.87 -7.44 12.71
CA THR A 12 23.44 -7.37 12.38
C THR A 12 23.10 -6.10 11.61
N LYS A 13 22.51 -6.25 10.43
CA LYS A 13 22.08 -5.14 9.59
C LYS A 13 20.73 -4.63 10.02
N ILE A 14 20.58 -3.31 10.13
CA ILE A 14 19.34 -2.70 10.57
C ILE A 14 18.53 -2.22 9.36
N VAL A 15 17.27 -2.58 9.35
CA VAL A 15 16.20 -2.00 8.54
C VAL A 15 15.03 -1.63 9.44
N GLY A 16 14.10 -0.81 8.97
CA GLY A 16 12.98 -0.43 9.85
C GLY A 16 11.83 0.26 9.14
N ILE A 17 10.97 0.88 9.93
CA ILE A 17 9.89 1.71 9.42
C ILE A 17 9.82 3.03 10.17
N PHE A 18 9.78 4.14 9.42
CA PHE A 18 9.56 5.49 9.93
C PHE A 18 8.08 5.85 9.79
N GLY A 19 7.44 6.26 10.89
CA GLY A 19 6.04 6.67 10.91
C GLY A 19 5.64 7.31 12.23
N TRP A 20 4.46 7.96 12.25
CA TRP A 20 3.94 8.59 13.45
C TRP A 20 2.40 8.60 13.48
N PRO A 21 1.74 7.79 14.31
CA PRO A 21 2.28 6.68 15.10
C PRO A 21 2.67 5.46 14.23
N VAL A 22 3.49 4.54 14.76
CA VAL A 22 3.97 3.36 14.00
C VAL A 22 3.86 2.04 14.78
N ALA A 23 3.48 2.08 16.05
CA ALA A 23 3.44 0.91 16.95
C ALA A 23 2.50 -0.22 16.49
N HIS A 24 1.48 0.10 15.71
CA HIS A 24 0.48 -0.85 15.19
C HIS A 24 0.90 -1.55 13.88
N SER A 25 2.11 -1.27 13.38
CA SER A 25 2.60 -1.84 12.11
C SER A 25 2.86 -3.34 12.22
N PHE A 26 2.37 -4.10 11.23
CA PHE A 26 2.68 -5.53 11.09
C PHE A 26 4.01 -5.81 10.37
N SER A 27 4.63 -4.79 9.77
CA SER A 27 5.88 -4.93 9.02
C SER A 27 7.03 -5.54 9.84
N PRO A 28 7.26 -5.17 11.11
CA PRO A 28 8.34 -5.77 11.92
C PRO A 28 8.23 -7.29 12.02
N ARG A 29 7.03 -7.79 12.25
CA ARG A 29 6.75 -9.22 12.38
C ARG A 29 6.97 -9.96 11.06
N MET A 30 6.44 -9.43 9.97
CA MET A 30 6.53 -9.98 8.63
C MET A 30 7.99 -10.08 8.15
N HIS A 31 8.74 -8.98 8.23
CA HIS A 31 10.13 -8.96 7.79
C HIS A 31 11.06 -9.78 8.69
N THR A 32 10.85 -9.76 10.00
CA THR A 32 11.62 -10.61 10.93
C THR A 32 11.46 -12.09 10.61
N ALA A 33 10.24 -12.54 10.29
CA ALA A 33 10.00 -13.92 9.88
C ALA A 33 10.74 -14.25 8.59
N ALA A 34 10.74 -13.35 7.61
CA ALA A 34 11.45 -13.53 6.34
C ALA A 34 12.96 -13.60 6.51
N PHE A 35 13.56 -12.72 7.32
CA PHE A 35 15.00 -12.74 7.61
C PHE A 35 15.42 -14.05 8.27
N ARG A 36 14.66 -14.52 9.25
CA ARG A 36 14.91 -15.80 9.91
C ARG A 36 14.83 -16.99 8.96
N ALA A 37 13.81 -17.03 8.12
CA ALA A 37 13.62 -18.14 7.18
C ALA A 37 14.76 -18.27 6.16
N LEU A 38 15.41 -17.15 5.82
CA LEU A 38 16.54 -17.13 4.89
C LEU A 38 17.91 -17.06 5.58
N GLY A 39 17.97 -17.17 6.91
CA GLY A 39 19.22 -17.11 7.69
C GLY A 39 19.96 -15.78 7.52
N LEU A 40 19.23 -14.67 7.34
CA LEU A 40 19.81 -13.35 7.16
C LEU A 40 19.98 -12.65 8.52
N ASP A 41 21.18 -12.15 8.81
CA ASP A 41 21.48 -11.37 10.02
C ASP A 41 20.98 -9.92 9.85
N TYR A 42 19.65 -9.76 9.99
CA TYR A 42 18.92 -8.50 9.87
C TYR A 42 17.95 -8.34 11.05
N ALA A 43 17.80 -7.11 11.50
CA ALA A 43 16.77 -6.71 12.45
C ALA A 43 15.85 -5.65 11.81
N TYR A 44 14.53 -5.85 11.94
CA TYR A 44 13.53 -4.85 11.51
C TYR A 44 12.94 -4.15 12.73
N VAL A 45 13.09 -2.82 12.80
CA VAL A 45 12.71 -2.03 13.98
C VAL A 45 11.73 -0.92 13.59
N PRO A 46 10.62 -0.73 14.36
CA PRO A 46 9.75 0.43 14.19
C PRO A 46 10.37 1.66 14.87
N PHE A 47 10.41 2.78 14.15
CA PHE A 47 10.91 4.07 14.61
C PHE A 47 9.77 5.10 14.62
N PRO A 48 9.24 5.49 15.79
CA PRO A 48 8.23 6.53 15.90
C PRO A 48 8.89 7.91 15.71
N VAL A 49 9.01 8.32 14.45
CA VAL A 49 9.62 9.59 14.05
C VAL A 49 8.54 10.66 14.02
N ALA A 50 8.59 11.63 14.94
CA ALA A 50 7.70 12.78 14.90
C ALA A 50 7.97 13.64 13.63
N PRO A 51 6.96 14.31 13.05
CA PRO A 51 7.11 15.05 11.79
C PRO A 51 8.24 16.08 11.78
N GLU A 52 8.48 16.73 12.90
CA GLU A 52 9.54 17.72 13.09
C GLU A 52 10.95 17.13 13.12
N ASN A 53 11.08 15.83 13.41
CA ASN A 53 12.36 15.13 13.55
C ASN A 53 12.75 14.31 12.30
N LEU A 54 12.02 14.44 11.20
CA LEU A 54 12.22 13.60 10.02
C LEU A 54 13.61 13.81 9.39
N GLU A 55 14.07 15.05 9.32
CA GLU A 55 15.39 15.37 8.73
C GLU A 55 16.52 14.77 9.57
N GLU A 56 16.45 14.94 10.90
CA GLU A 56 17.42 14.35 11.85
C GLU A 56 17.40 12.82 11.77
N ALA A 57 16.22 12.22 11.64
CA ALA A 57 16.09 10.77 11.51
C ALA A 57 16.77 10.27 10.22
N VAL A 58 16.63 10.97 9.08
CA VAL A 58 17.29 10.60 7.82
C VAL A 58 18.80 10.80 7.91
N ARG A 59 19.29 11.86 8.57
CA ARG A 59 20.72 12.06 8.83
C ARG A 59 21.28 10.94 9.71
N GLY A 60 20.56 10.59 10.78
CA GLY A 60 20.93 9.47 11.66
C GLY A 60 20.92 8.12 10.94
N PHE A 61 19.92 7.86 10.08
CA PHE A 61 19.85 6.67 9.24
C PHE A 61 21.12 6.48 8.40
N ARG A 62 21.61 7.56 7.76
CA ARG A 62 22.86 7.54 6.98
C ARG A 62 24.07 7.29 7.86
N ALA A 63 24.20 8.05 8.96
CA ALA A 63 25.36 7.99 9.85
C ALA A 63 25.52 6.65 10.56
N MET A 64 24.40 5.98 10.88
CA MET A 64 24.38 4.67 11.54
C MET A 64 24.47 3.49 10.56
N GLY A 65 24.52 3.73 9.26
CA GLY A 65 24.68 2.68 8.26
C GLY A 65 23.48 1.74 8.11
N PHE A 66 22.24 2.23 8.30
CA PHE A 66 21.05 1.44 8.06
C PHE A 66 20.99 0.93 6.61
N ARG A 67 20.51 -0.28 6.42
CA ARG A 67 20.44 -0.90 5.08
C ARG A 67 19.23 -0.47 4.27
N GLY A 68 18.16 -0.04 4.94
CA GLY A 68 16.94 0.43 4.33
C GLY A 68 15.87 0.74 5.34
N ALA A 69 14.79 1.35 4.90
CA ALA A 69 13.60 1.56 5.73
C ALA A 69 12.34 1.64 4.88
N ASN A 70 11.22 1.21 5.45
CA ASN A 70 9.93 1.67 4.98
C ASN A 70 9.62 3.06 5.55
N VAL A 71 8.79 3.79 4.84
CA VAL A 71 8.28 5.11 5.24
C VAL A 71 6.76 5.08 5.15
N THR A 72 6.10 5.47 6.24
CA THR A 72 4.64 5.55 6.27
C THR A 72 4.15 6.95 6.68
N ILE A 73 2.85 7.09 6.91
CA ILE A 73 2.23 8.35 7.32
C ILE A 73 2.90 8.90 8.59
N PRO A 74 3.21 10.21 8.64
CA PRO A 74 2.90 11.26 7.66
C PRO A 74 4.07 11.63 6.72
N HIS A 75 5.07 10.76 6.55
CA HIS A 75 6.39 11.10 6.01
C HIS A 75 6.57 10.86 4.51
N LYS A 76 5.66 10.09 3.85
CA LYS A 76 5.83 9.60 2.47
C LYS A 76 6.14 10.68 1.43
N GLU A 77 5.63 11.89 1.61
CA GLU A 77 5.89 13.05 0.74
C GLU A 77 7.04 13.91 1.26
N LYS A 78 7.07 14.13 2.59
CA LYS A 78 8.03 15.03 3.24
C LYS A 78 9.47 14.55 3.15
N ILE A 79 9.68 13.25 2.95
CA ILE A 79 11.02 12.63 2.88
C ILE A 79 11.71 12.87 1.54
N LEU A 80 10.97 13.19 0.46
CA LEU A 80 11.55 13.31 -0.89
C LEU A 80 12.77 14.24 -0.97
N PRO A 81 12.73 15.49 -0.44
CA PRO A 81 13.86 16.42 -0.53
C PRO A 81 15.08 15.98 0.29
N LEU A 82 14.96 14.97 1.13
CA LEU A 82 16.04 14.45 1.99
C LEU A 82 16.83 13.30 1.35
N LEU A 83 16.44 12.90 0.13
CA LEU A 83 17.00 11.74 -0.58
C LEU A 83 17.92 12.19 -1.74
N ASP A 84 18.89 11.34 -2.09
CA ASP A 84 19.84 11.61 -3.19
C ASP A 84 19.24 11.21 -4.55
N GLY A 85 18.23 10.35 -4.56
CA GLY A 85 17.58 9.88 -5.75
C GLY A 85 16.16 9.35 -5.49
N LEU A 86 15.38 9.32 -6.57
CA LEU A 86 14.02 8.77 -6.57
C LEU A 86 13.87 7.83 -7.76
N SER A 87 13.17 6.71 -7.57
CA SER A 87 12.75 5.88 -8.70
C SER A 87 11.83 6.65 -9.64
N PRO A 88 11.76 6.28 -10.94
CA PRO A 88 10.85 6.94 -11.90
C PRO A 88 9.40 6.99 -11.41
N LEU A 89 8.92 5.91 -10.78
CA LEU A 89 7.57 5.85 -10.24
C LEU A 89 7.38 6.82 -9.08
N SER A 90 8.35 6.90 -8.14
CA SER A 90 8.30 7.86 -7.04
C SER A 90 8.38 9.32 -7.51
N GLN A 91 9.12 9.60 -8.56
CA GLN A 91 9.13 10.94 -9.19
C GLN A 91 7.75 11.32 -9.73
N LYS A 92 7.10 10.40 -10.46
CA LYS A 92 5.74 10.61 -10.97
C LYS A 92 4.74 10.80 -9.83
N MET A 93 4.77 9.92 -8.84
CA MET A 93 3.81 9.94 -7.75
C MET A 93 4.07 11.02 -6.69
N GLY A 94 5.30 11.50 -6.54
CA GLY A 94 5.67 12.40 -5.45
C GLY A 94 5.55 11.75 -4.07
N THR A 95 5.78 10.45 -3.96
CA THR A 95 5.73 9.69 -2.69
C THR A 95 6.80 8.61 -2.63
N VAL A 96 7.25 8.31 -1.42
CA VAL A 96 8.20 7.25 -1.11
C VAL A 96 7.69 6.45 0.08
N ASN A 97 7.66 5.13 -0.03
CA ASN A 97 7.40 4.23 1.09
C ASN A 97 8.58 3.31 1.42
N THR A 98 9.65 3.36 0.63
CA THR A 98 10.82 2.48 0.81
C THR A 98 12.11 3.22 0.47
N LEU A 99 13.04 3.20 1.42
CA LEU A 99 14.41 3.70 1.28
C LEU A 99 15.36 2.53 1.06
N TYR A 100 16.28 2.68 0.12
CA TYR A 100 17.33 1.69 -0.17
C TYR A 100 18.58 2.37 -0.74
N TRP A 101 19.68 1.65 -0.79
CA TRP A 101 20.93 2.17 -1.29
C TRP A 101 21.21 1.72 -2.71
N GLU A 102 21.57 2.66 -3.58
CA GLU A 102 22.14 2.44 -4.91
C GLU A 102 23.60 2.92 -4.86
N GLY A 103 24.53 1.99 -4.59
CA GLY A 103 25.89 2.37 -4.23
C GLY A 103 25.88 3.19 -2.93
N ASP A 104 26.42 4.40 -2.98
CA ASP A 104 26.44 5.33 -1.85
C ASP A 104 25.27 6.32 -1.84
N ARG A 105 24.34 6.20 -2.78
CA ARG A 105 23.18 7.07 -2.89
C ARG A 105 21.98 6.50 -2.15
N LEU A 106 21.39 7.28 -1.24
CA LEU A 106 20.12 6.93 -0.59
C LEU A 106 18.96 7.24 -1.54
N THR A 107 18.37 6.20 -2.09
CA THR A 107 17.28 6.30 -3.08
C THR A 107 15.94 5.94 -2.45
N GLY A 108 14.91 6.68 -2.84
CA GLY A 108 13.52 6.41 -2.45
C GLY A 108 12.70 5.79 -3.57
N THR A 109 11.90 4.80 -3.23
CA THR A 109 10.90 4.24 -4.15
C THR A 109 9.55 4.06 -3.46
N THR A 110 8.50 3.82 -4.25
CA THR A 110 7.20 3.40 -3.74
C THR A 110 6.88 1.99 -4.22
N THR A 111 6.59 1.09 -3.27
CA THR A 111 6.22 -0.30 -3.52
C THR A 111 4.71 -0.54 -3.38
N ASP A 112 3.95 0.47 -2.91
CA ASP A 112 2.51 0.38 -2.72
C ASP A 112 1.76 0.05 -4.03
N PRO A 113 2.05 0.71 -5.17
CA PRO A 113 1.42 0.40 -6.46
C PRO A 113 1.63 -1.05 -6.87
N TRP A 114 2.88 -1.51 -6.80
CA TRP A 114 3.21 -2.90 -7.11
C TRP A 114 2.49 -3.89 -6.18
N GLY A 115 2.41 -3.56 -4.87
CA GLY A 115 1.70 -4.37 -3.88
C GLY A 115 0.21 -4.53 -4.20
N ALA A 116 -0.46 -3.48 -4.64
CA ALA A 116 -1.88 -3.51 -5.01
C ALA A 116 -2.13 -4.41 -6.24
N LEU A 117 -1.33 -4.25 -7.31
CA LEU A 117 -1.47 -5.06 -8.52
C LEU A 117 -1.12 -6.53 -8.28
N ALA A 118 -0.04 -6.81 -7.53
CA ALA A 118 0.35 -8.18 -7.19
C ALA A 118 -0.73 -8.91 -6.37
N ASN A 119 -1.37 -8.20 -5.43
CA ASN A 119 -2.47 -8.73 -4.65
C ASN A 119 -3.69 -9.09 -5.51
N LEU A 120 -4.07 -8.21 -6.43
CA LEU A 120 -5.16 -8.47 -7.37
C LEU A 120 -4.85 -9.62 -8.32
N LYS A 121 -3.64 -9.67 -8.86
CA LYS A 121 -3.17 -10.75 -9.73
C LYS A 121 -3.18 -12.11 -9.00
N GLU A 122 -2.70 -12.16 -7.77
CA GLU A 122 -2.73 -13.38 -6.96
C GLU A 122 -4.16 -13.86 -6.70
N ALA A 123 -5.10 -12.93 -6.52
CA ALA A 123 -6.52 -13.25 -6.41
C ALA A 123 -7.16 -13.68 -7.76
N GLY A 124 -6.40 -13.70 -8.84
CA GLY A 124 -6.88 -14.06 -10.18
C GLY A 124 -7.75 -12.97 -10.82
N PHE A 125 -7.51 -11.70 -10.47
CA PHE A 125 -8.03 -10.57 -11.22
C PHE A 125 -7.08 -10.28 -12.38
N GLU A 126 -7.59 -10.32 -13.60
CA GLU A 126 -6.85 -9.96 -14.80
C GLU A 126 -7.36 -8.60 -15.29
N ALA A 127 -6.47 -7.63 -15.35
CA ALA A 127 -6.77 -6.32 -15.90
C ALA A 127 -6.91 -6.40 -17.43
N GLN A 128 -8.12 -6.33 -17.94
CA GLN A 128 -8.41 -6.41 -19.37
C GLN A 128 -9.50 -5.40 -19.74
N ASN A 129 -9.11 -4.18 -20.16
CA ASN A 129 -10.04 -3.13 -20.68
C ASN A 129 -11.28 -2.89 -19.80
N GLN A 130 -11.13 -2.95 -18.51
CA GLN A 130 -12.23 -2.95 -17.54
C GLN A 130 -12.28 -1.62 -16.79
N ASP A 131 -13.47 -1.11 -16.54
CA ASP A 131 -13.66 0.12 -15.77
C ASP A 131 -13.41 -0.12 -14.27
N ILE A 132 -12.59 0.75 -13.67
CA ILE A 132 -12.26 0.71 -12.24
C ILE A 132 -13.00 1.81 -11.51
N ALA A 133 -13.72 1.45 -10.43
CA ALA A 133 -14.19 2.41 -9.44
C ALA A 133 -13.26 2.40 -8.21
N LEU A 134 -12.66 3.54 -7.93
CA LEU A 134 -11.77 3.74 -6.78
C LEU A 134 -12.47 4.65 -5.76
N VAL A 135 -12.97 4.09 -4.68
CA VAL A 135 -13.68 4.83 -3.64
C VAL A 135 -12.68 5.44 -2.67
N GLY A 136 -12.62 6.76 -2.65
CA GLY A 136 -11.67 7.58 -1.89
C GLY A 136 -10.65 8.30 -2.77
N CYS A 137 -10.01 9.33 -2.23
CA CYS A 137 -9.02 10.17 -2.93
C CYS A 137 -7.77 10.46 -2.08
N GLY A 138 -7.55 9.70 -1.00
CA GLY A 138 -6.38 9.80 -0.13
C GLY A 138 -5.12 9.12 -0.67
N GLY A 139 -4.11 8.97 0.17
CA GLY A 139 -2.80 8.41 -0.21
C GLY A 139 -2.86 6.98 -0.78
N ALA A 140 -3.74 6.13 -0.26
CA ALA A 140 -3.93 4.77 -0.79
C ALA A 140 -4.62 4.79 -2.17
N ALA A 141 -5.67 5.62 -2.32
CA ALA A 141 -6.33 5.84 -3.61
C ALA A 141 -5.32 6.33 -4.65
N ARG A 142 -4.47 7.30 -4.29
CA ARG A 142 -3.38 7.79 -5.12
C ARG A 142 -2.44 6.65 -5.56
N ALA A 143 -1.98 5.81 -4.62
CA ALA A 143 -1.08 4.71 -4.93
C ALA A 143 -1.68 3.72 -5.92
N ILE A 144 -2.94 3.34 -5.70
CA ILE A 144 -3.64 2.37 -6.53
C ILE A 144 -3.97 2.95 -7.91
N SER A 145 -4.46 4.19 -7.98
CA SER A 145 -4.75 4.83 -9.27
C SER A 145 -3.49 5.00 -10.13
N PHE A 146 -2.36 5.40 -9.54
CA PHE A 146 -1.09 5.46 -10.26
C PHE A 146 -0.60 4.07 -10.69
N ALA A 147 -0.84 3.01 -9.89
CA ALA A 147 -0.53 1.65 -10.27
C ALA A 147 -1.22 1.27 -11.57
N PHE A 148 -2.54 1.45 -11.64
CA PHE A 148 -3.31 1.16 -12.84
C PHE A 148 -2.97 2.10 -13.99
N ALA A 149 -2.88 3.40 -13.75
CA ALA A 149 -2.57 4.38 -14.79
C ALA A 149 -1.20 4.18 -15.45
N CYS A 150 -0.23 3.58 -14.75
CA CYS A 150 1.10 3.32 -15.31
C CYS A 150 1.22 1.94 -15.97
N GLU A 151 0.58 0.92 -15.42
CA GLU A 151 0.71 -0.47 -15.89
C GLU A 151 -0.42 -0.84 -16.88
N HIS A 152 -1.58 -0.18 -16.78
CA HIS A 152 -2.79 -0.44 -17.53
C HIS A 152 -3.45 0.88 -17.97
N PRO A 153 -2.78 1.73 -18.76
CA PRO A 153 -3.30 3.04 -19.15
C PRO A 153 -4.60 2.97 -19.97
N GLU A 154 -4.88 1.82 -20.59
CA GLU A 154 -6.11 1.53 -21.32
C GLU A 154 -7.34 1.37 -20.42
N MET A 155 -7.17 1.18 -19.10
CA MET A 155 -8.28 1.01 -18.16
C MET A 155 -8.77 2.36 -17.64
N PRO A 156 -10.03 2.75 -17.90
CA PRO A 156 -10.59 3.97 -17.32
C PRO A 156 -10.70 3.89 -15.80
N ILE A 157 -10.26 4.93 -15.12
CA ILE A 157 -10.33 5.04 -13.67
C ILE A 157 -11.40 6.05 -13.28
N THR A 158 -12.38 5.63 -12.49
CA THR A 158 -13.34 6.53 -11.86
C THR A 158 -13.00 6.70 -10.39
N VAL A 159 -12.60 7.89 -9.98
CA VAL A 159 -12.40 8.26 -8.58
C VAL A 159 -13.74 8.66 -7.99
N VAL A 160 -14.22 7.85 -7.03
CA VAL A 160 -15.47 8.10 -6.31
C VAL A 160 -15.13 8.80 -5.00
N PHE A 161 -15.70 9.98 -4.78
CA PHE A 161 -15.33 10.87 -3.68
C PHE A 161 -16.54 11.45 -2.97
N ARG A 162 -16.41 11.77 -1.68
CA ARG A 162 -17.43 12.53 -0.94
C ARG A 162 -17.34 14.01 -1.33
N ARG A 163 -18.45 14.73 -1.36
CA ARG A 163 -18.51 16.15 -1.80
C ARG A 163 -17.54 17.05 -1.03
N GLU A 164 -17.32 16.78 0.26
CA GLU A 164 -16.34 17.52 1.07
C GLU A 164 -14.89 17.26 0.64
N ASP A 165 -14.59 16.17 -0.07
CA ASP A 165 -13.25 15.83 -0.55
C ASP A 165 -13.01 16.25 -2.02
N ALA A 166 -13.91 17.06 -2.62
CA ALA A 166 -13.89 17.40 -4.04
C ALA A 166 -12.55 18.02 -4.50
N ASP A 167 -11.98 18.92 -3.72
CA ASP A 167 -10.68 19.54 -4.05
C ASP A 167 -9.54 18.53 -4.09
N GLN A 168 -9.57 17.55 -3.20
CA GLN A 168 -8.57 16.49 -3.16
C GLN A 168 -8.73 15.53 -4.35
N ALA A 169 -9.96 15.17 -4.70
CA ALA A 169 -10.27 14.35 -5.86
C ALA A 169 -9.85 15.04 -7.16
N GLN A 170 -10.12 16.34 -7.31
CA GLN A 170 -9.69 17.13 -8.47
C GLN A 170 -8.16 17.24 -8.57
N ARG A 171 -7.46 17.36 -7.44
CA ARG A 171 -5.98 17.35 -7.43
C ARG A 171 -5.46 16.00 -7.93
N LEU A 172 -6.00 14.89 -7.40
CA LEU A 172 -5.61 13.54 -7.82
C LEU A 172 -5.88 13.33 -9.33
N GLN A 173 -7.04 13.73 -9.82
CA GLN A 173 -7.38 13.63 -11.25
C GLN A 173 -6.37 14.40 -12.11
N ARG A 174 -6.10 15.69 -11.78
CA ARG A 174 -5.14 16.50 -12.53
C ARG A 174 -3.77 15.86 -12.56
N GLU A 175 -3.28 15.36 -11.43
CA GLU A 175 -1.98 14.72 -11.37
C GLU A 175 -1.90 13.44 -12.21
N LEU A 176 -2.96 12.64 -12.26
CA LEU A 176 -3.02 11.45 -13.11
C LEU A 176 -3.03 11.82 -14.58
N LEU A 177 -3.88 12.78 -14.98
CA LEU A 177 -3.96 13.26 -16.37
C LEU A 177 -2.65 13.91 -16.85
N ASP A 178 -1.97 14.66 -15.97
CA ASP A 178 -0.71 15.34 -16.32
C ASP A 178 0.49 14.38 -16.42
N LYS A 179 0.46 13.25 -15.69
CA LYS A 179 1.62 12.37 -15.53
C LYS A 179 1.46 10.99 -16.15
N THR A 180 0.27 10.65 -16.64
CA THR A 180 -0.05 9.34 -17.24
C THR A 180 -0.97 9.52 -18.43
N GLU A 181 -1.16 8.44 -19.20
CA GLU A 181 -2.06 8.41 -20.37
C GLU A 181 -3.47 7.89 -20.01
N ALA A 182 -3.73 7.60 -18.73
CA ALA A 182 -4.98 7.00 -18.30
C ALA A 182 -6.16 7.99 -18.39
N ALA A 183 -7.32 7.47 -18.79
CA ALA A 183 -8.57 8.21 -18.70
C ALA A 183 -9.07 8.23 -17.25
N VAL A 184 -9.26 9.42 -16.68
CA VAL A 184 -9.67 9.58 -15.27
C VAL A 184 -10.92 10.43 -15.14
N SER A 185 -11.96 9.85 -14.55
CA SER A 185 -13.24 10.52 -14.28
C SER A 185 -13.42 10.73 -12.77
N LEU A 186 -14.18 11.75 -12.40
CA LEU A 186 -14.58 12.02 -11.02
C LEU A 186 -16.07 11.76 -10.84
N PHE A 187 -16.46 11.12 -9.74
CA PHE A 187 -17.86 10.82 -9.47
C PHE A 187 -18.19 11.00 -7.98
N PRO A 188 -19.20 11.84 -7.63
CA PRO A 188 -19.67 11.97 -6.25
C PRO A 188 -20.22 10.64 -5.71
N LEU A 189 -19.88 10.32 -4.47
CA LEU A 189 -20.30 9.08 -3.82
C LEU A 189 -21.83 8.96 -3.75
N GLU A 190 -22.53 10.05 -3.53
CA GLU A 190 -23.98 10.11 -3.44
C GLU A 190 -24.69 9.71 -4.75
N ASP A 191 -23.98 9.87 -5.87
CA ASP A 191 -24.49 9.49 -7.19
C ASP A 191 -23.97 8.12 -7.65
N PHE A 192 -23.06 7.51 -6.90
CA PHE A 192 -22.38 6.25 -7.26
C PHE A 192 -23.34 5.07 -7.36
N GLU A 193 -24.41 5.05 -6.53
CA GLU A 193 -25.45 4.01 -6.57
C GLU A 193 -26.04 3.78 -7.97
N ARG A 194 -26.09 4.82 -8.80
CA ARG A 194 -26.67 4.73 -10.14
C ARG A 194 -25.74 4.08 -11.17
N ARG A 195 -24.46 3.89 -10.86
CA ARG A 195 -23.43 3.44 -11.82
C ARG A 195 -22.55 2.29 -11.36
N ALA A 196 -22.61 1.90 -10.09
CA ALA A 196 -21.69 0.90 -9.56
C ALA A 196 -21.77 -0.47 -10.24
N GLY A 197 -22.89 -0.81 -10.86
CA GLY A 197 -23.04 -2.02 -11.66
C GLY A 197 -22.21 -2.04 -12.96
N ASN A 198 -21.58 -0.94 -13.36
CA ASN A 198 -20.82 -0.85 -14.60
C ASN A 198 -19.32 -1.09 -14.41
N TYR A 199 -18.84 -1.27 -13.17
CA TYR A 199 -17.43 -1.44 -12.88
C TYR A 199 -17.13 -2.91 -12.58
N GLU A 200 -16.07 -3.42 -13.15
CA GLU A 200 -15.63 -4.79 -12.91
C GLU A 200 -14.70 -4.90 -11.71
N LEU A 201 -13.97 -3.83 -11.39
CA LEU A 201 -13.21 -3.70 -10.17
C LEU A 201 -13.71 -2.50 -9.34
N VAL A 202 -14.13 -2.77 -8.12
CA VAL A 202 -14.46 -1.74 -7.12
C VAL A 202 -13.44 -1.81 -5.98
N VAL A 203 -12.74 -0.72 -5.72
CA VAL A 203 -11.71 -0.63 -4.70
C VAL A 203 -12.15 0.30 -3.58
N ASN A 204 -12.26 -0.20 -2.36
CA ASN A 204 -12.30 0.66 -1.19
C ASN A 204 -10.88 1.11 -0.83
N ALA A 205 -10.57 2.37 -1.10
CA ALA A 205 -9.31 3.02 -0.71
C ALA A 205 -9.50 4.04 0.43
N THR A 206 -10.56 3.86 1.23
CA THR A 206 -10.87 4.66 2.42
C THR A 206 -10.60 3.86 3.69
N PRO A 207 -10.52 4.49 4.87
CA PRO A 207 -10.46 3.79 6.16
C PRO A 207 -11.83 3.28 6.64
N VAL A 208 -12.92 3.44 5.88
CA VAL A 208 -14.26 3.00 6.29
C VAL A 208 -14.31 1.49 6.41
N GLY A 209 -14.80 1.00 7.53
CA GLY A 209 -14.79 -0.44 7.88
C GLY A 209 -13.59 -0.88 8.70
N MET A 210 -12.62 0.00 8.95
CA MET A 210 -11.48 -0.26 9.83
C MET A 210 -11.87 -0.18 11.31
N SER A 211 -11.25 -1.01 12.15
CA SER A 211 -11.39 -0.95 13.60
C SER A 211 -11.08 0.47 14.14
N PRO A 212 -11.90 1.02 15.09
CA PRO A 212 -12.96 0.33 15.81
C PRO A 212 -14.33 0.34 15.11
N ASN A 213 -14.53 1.05 13.99
CA ASN A 213 -15.82 1.24 13.31
C ASN A 213 -16.05 0.16 12.23
N THR A 214 -16.04 -1.10 12.63
CA THR A 214 -16.05 -2.26 11.72
C THR A 214 -17.38 -2.50 11.01
N ASP A 215 -18.49 -1.91 11.51
CA ASP A 215 -19.83 -2.07 10.93
C ASP A 215 -20.13 -1.10 9.79
N ALA A 216 -19.21 -0.16 9.53
CA ALA A 216 -19.36 0.80 8.44
C ALA A 216 -19.00 0.18 7.09
N VAL A 217 -19.71 0.61 6.02
CA VAL A 217 -19.37 0.32 4.63
C VAL A 217 -19.16 1.64 3.86
N PRO A 218 -18.21 1.70 2.92
CA PRO A 218 -17.89 2.95 2.21
C PRO A 218 -18.98 3.40 1.22
N PHE A 219 -19.83 2.48 0.80
CA PHE A 219 -20.95 2.71 -0.13
C PHE A 219 -22.01 1.60 0.07
N PRO A 220 -23.27 1.81 -0.37
CA PRO A 220 -24.31 0.79 -0.30
C PRO A 220 -23.94 -0.45 -1.14
N THR A 221 -23.78 -1.59 -0.49
CA THR A 221 -23.36 -2.83 -1.15
C THR A 221 -24.43 -3.46 -2.03
N THR A 222 -25.70 -2.97 -1.94
CA THR A 222 -26.82 -3.40 -2.79
C THR A 222 -26.57 -3.25 -4.29
N MET A 223 -25.62 -2.39 -4.65
CA MET A 223 -25.22 -2.13 -6.04
C MET A 223 -24.20 -3.14 -6.59
N LEU A 224 -23.61 -3.97 -5.73
CA LEU A 224 -22.68 -5.01 -6.13
C LEU A 224 -23.41 -6.24 -6.68
N HIS A 225 -22.81 -6.91 -7.67
CA HIS A 225 -23.36 -8.13 -8.28
C HIS A 225 -22.28 -9.14 -8.63
N ALA A 226 -22.70 -10.37 -8.92
CA ALA A 226 -21.81 -11.43 -9.36
C ALA A 226 -21.02 -11.01 -10.63
N GLY A 227 -19.76 -11.41 -10.67
CA GLY A 227 -18.83 -11.04 -11.77
C GLY A 227 -17.91 -9.85 -11.45
N GLN A 228 -18.27 -9.03 -10.46
CA GLN A 228 -17.38 -7.96 -10.01
C GLN A 228 -16.29 -8.47 -9.08
N CYS A 229 -15.14 -7.78 -9.08
CA CYS A 229 -14.08 -7.93 -8.08
C CYS A 229 -14.13 -6.75 -7.10
N VAL A 230 -14.08 -7.03 -5.82
CA VAL A 230 -14.05 -6.00 -4.76
C VAL A 230 -12.77 -6.14 -3.96
N LEU A 231 -11.90 -5.13 -4.05
CA LEU A 231 -10.71 -4.98 -3.21
C LEU A 231 -11.02 -4.02 -2.06
N ASP A 232 -10.79 -4.46 -0.84
CA ASP A 232 -10.79 -3.57 0.33
C ASP A 232 -9.38 -3.45 0.89
N ILE A 233 -8.81 -2.23 0.93
CA ILE A 233 -7.46 -2.02 1.48
C ILE A 233 -7.42 -2.08 3.01
N VAL A 234 -8.57 -2.05 3.66
CA VAL A 234 -8.66 -2.27 5.11
C VAL A 234 -8.25 -3.71 5.41
N TYR A 235 -7.31 -3.88 6.34
CA TYR A 235 -6.82 -5.19 6.77
C TYR A 235 -7.03 -5.47 8.28
N ASN A 236 -7.60 -4.52 9.01
CA ASN A 236 -8.01 -4.69 10.40
C ASN A 236 -9.43 -4.12 10.62
N PRO A 237 -10.47 -4.98 10.67
CA PRO A 237 -10.42 -6.44 10.62
C PRO A 237 -10.00 -6.96 9.25
N ARG A 238 -9.47 -8.20 9.20
CA ARG A 238 -9.08 -8.86 7.94
C ARG A 238 -10.25 -9.02 6.98
N ARG A 239 -11.41 -9.45 7.50
CA ARG A 239 -12.67 -9.56 6.76
C ARG A 239 -13.58 -8.41 7.19
N THR A 240 -13.65 -7.38 6.36
CA THR A 240 -14.53 -6.24 6.58
C THR A 240 -15.98 -6.59 6.25
N ARG A 241 -16.92 -5.78 6.74
CA ARG A 241 -18.34 -5.89 6.37
C ARG A 241 -18.53 -5.77 4.86
N LEU A 242 -17.81 -4.85 4.19
CA LEU A 242 -17.82 -4.71 2.73
C LEU A 242 -17.51 -6.03 2.02
N LEU A 243 -16.40 -6.69 2.39
CA LEU A 243 -16.00 -7.95 1.76
C LEU A 243 -16.99 -9.09 2.03
N ASN A 244 -17.56 -9.15 3.23
CA ASN A 244 -18.57 -10.16 3.56
C ASN A 244 -19.85 -9.97 2.73
N GLU A 245 -20.36 -8.75 2.62
CA GLU A 245 -21.53 -8.45 1.83
C GLU A 245 -21.29 -8.61 0.32
N ALA A 246 -20.11 -8.25 -0.17
CA ALA A 246 -19.69 -8.48 -1.56
C ALA A 246 -19.68 -9.99 -1.90
N GLN A 247 -19.12 -10.81 -1.01
CA GLN A 247 -19.10 -12.26 -1.19
C GLN A 247 -20.50 -12.86 -1.24
N GLN A 248 -21.41 -12.40 -0.38
CA GLN A 248 -22.82 -12.85 -0.39
C GLN A 248 -23.55 -12.52 -1.71
N ARG A 249 -23.07 -11.50 -2.45
CA ARG A 249 -23.58 -11.10 -3.76
C ARG A 249 -22.87 -11.78 -4.94
N GLY A 250 -21.96 -12.70 -4.64
CA GLY A 250 -21.22 -13.46 -5.66
C GLY A 250 -20.03 -12.71 -6.26
N CYS A 251 -19.57 -11.60 -5.66
CA CYS A 251 -18.38 -10.91 -6.07
C CYS A 251 -17.12 -11.73 -5.70
N LYS A 252 -16.07 -11.62 -6.53
CA LYS A 252 -14.72 -11.97 -6.11
C LYS A 252 -14.25 -10.95 -5.08
N THR A 253 -13.71 -11.39 -3.95
CA THR A 253 -13.25 -10.49 -2.88
C THR A 253 -11.74 -10.58 -2.68
N VAL A 254 -11.10 -9.44 -2.50
CA VAL A 254 -9.64 -9.32 -2.30
C VAL A 254 -9.37 -8.55 -1.01
N GLU A 255 -8.65 -9.18 -0.10
CA GLU A 255 -8.32 -8.60 1.21
C GLU A 255 -7.13 -7.65 1.13
N GLY A 256 -7.14 -6.56 1.89
CA GLY A 256 -6.09 -5.54 1.92
C GLY A 256 -4.75 -6.05 2.46
N LEU A 257 -4.77 -7.12 3.24
CA LEU A 257 -3.55 -7.71 3.81
C LEU A 257 -2.55 -8.18 2.74
N GLY A 258 -3.05 -8.64 1.57
CA GLY A 258 -2.18 -9.01 0.45
C GLY A 258 -1.40 -7.82 -0.12
N MET A 259 -1.99 -6.62 -0.15
CA MET A 259 -1.26 -5.41 -0.55
C MET A 259 -0.09 -5.11 0.41
N LEU A 260 -0.33 -5.23 1.73
CA LEU A 260 0.73 -5.08 2.74
C LEU A 260 1.84 -6.12 2.56
N LEU A 261 1.48 -7.36 2.28
CA LEU A 261 2.41 -8.46 2.03
C LEU A 261 3.31 -8.16 0.82
N HIS A 262 2.71 -7.91 -0.33
CA HIS A 262 3.45 -7.78 -1.59
C HIS A 262 4.31 -6.52 -1.64
N GLN A 263 3.83 -5.36 -1.11
CA GLN A 263 4.66 -4.17 -1.04
C GLN A 263 5.87 -4.37 -0.11
N GLY A 264 5.68 -5.09 1.00
CA GLY A 264 6.76 -5.44 1.92
C GLY A 264 7.75 -6.43 1.31
N ALA A 265 7.27 -7.42 0.58
CA ALA A 265 8.12 -8.35 -0.17
C ALA A 265 9.04 -7.62 -1.16
N LYS A 266 8.50 -6.63 -1.88
CA LYS A 266 9.30 -5.82 -2.79
C LYS A 266 10.36 -4.98 -2.06
N SER A 267 10.03 -4.41 -0.91
CA SER A 267 11.00 -3.70 -0.06
C SER A 267 12.10 -4.64 0.44
N PHE A 268 11.72 -5.86 0.88
CA PHE A 268 12.68 -6.87 1.31
C PHE A 268 13.70 -7.22 0.23
N GLU A 269 13.26 -7.40 -1.01
CA GLU A 269 14.13 -7.70 -2.15
C GLU A 269 15.13 -6.56 -2.42
N LEU A 270 14.69 -5.31 -2.33
CA LEU A 270 15.57 -4.13 -2.48
C LEU A 270 16.68 -4.07 -1.43
N TRP A 271 16.38 -4.46 -0.18
CA TRP A 271 17.37 -4.41 0.91
C TRP A 271 18.35 -5.58 0.90
N THR A 272 17.89 -6.76 0.51
CA THR A 272 18.62 -8.01 0.67
C THR A 272 19.23 -8.54 -0.62
N GLY A 273 18.68 -8.14 -1.78
CA GLY A 273 18.99 -8.75 -3.08
C GLY A 273 18.53 -10.21 -3.19
N ARG A 274 17.65 -10.66 -2.27
CA ARG A 274 17.10 -12.02 -2.24
C ARG A 274 15.62 -11.98 -2.52
N GLN A 275 15.11 -13.01 -3.19
CA GLN A 275 13.68 -13.19 -3.37
C GLN A 275 12.98 -13.32 -2.00
N ALA A 276 11.87 -12.62 -1.83
CA ALA A 276 11.12 -12.64 -0.59
C ALA A 276 10.40 -13.99 -0.40
N PRO A 277 10.46 -14.60 0.78
CA PRO A 277 9.75 -15.84 1.09
C PRO A 277 8.28 -15.54 1.40
N ILE A 278 7.47 -15.32 0.35
CA ILE A 278 6.08 -14.84 0.42
C ILE A 278 5.24 -15.66 1.39
N ASP A 279 5.31 -16.99 1.34
CA ASP A 279 4.49 -17.87 2.20
C ASP A 279 4.82 -17.70 3.69
N VAL A 280 6.10 -17.50 4.01
CA VAL A 280 6.55 -17.24 5.39
C VAL A 280 6.04 -15.88 5.86
N MET A 281 6.17 -14.86 4.99
CA MET A 281 5.69 -13.50 5.28
C MET A 281 4.17 -13.49 5.50
N ARG A 282 3.42 -14.21 4.67
CA ARG A 282 1.96 -14.38 4.79
C ARG A 282 1.58 -15.04 6.10
N THR A 283 2.20 -16.18 6.41
CA THR A 283 1.95 -16.90 7.68
C THR A 283 2.22 -15.99 8.89
N ALA A 284 3.27 -15.19 8.82
CA ALA A 284 3.56 -14.22 9.87
C ALA A 284 2.48 -13.14 10.02
N LEU A 285 1.82 -12.72 8.96
CA LEU A 285 0.70 -11.79 9.00
C LEU A 285 -0.59 -12.44 9.51
N ASP A 286 -0.84 -13.71 9.19
CA ASP A 286 -2.05 -14.46 9.57
C ASP A 286 -2.14 -14.77 11.08
N LEU A 287 -1.01 -14.79 11.77
CA LEU A 287 -0.95 -15.06 13.23
C LEU A 287 -1.25 -13.82 14.10
N GLY A 288 -1.71 -12.71 13.54
CA GLY A 288 -2.00 -11.43 14.19
C GLY A 288 -3.46 -11.19 14.52
#